data_f6cad64439a51045bb31c7e83003984e
#
_entry.id   f6cad64439a51045bb31c7e83003984e
#
_cell.length_a   1.000
_cell.length_b   1.000
_cell.length_c   1.000
_cell.angle_alpha   90.00
_cell.angle_beta   90.00
_cell.angle_gamma   90.00
#
_symmetry.space_group_name_H-M   'P 1'
#
loop_
_entity.id
_entity.type
_entity.pdbx_description
1 polymer ?
#
loop_
_entity_poly.entity_id
_entity_poly.type
_entity_poly.pdbx_seq_one_letter_code
_entity_poly.pdbx_strand_id
1 'polypeptide(L)'
;MTPAQSMLHEATGLTLSKSAVDRAIRHRMEHNPAANQDAYLDRMTPEELTALVELVVVPESWFYRDPQAFQAALEFIRARLAANANHMVRILSVPCAGGEEPYTMAMVLADAGVPRASYIIDAFDISPGCVERAKSGIYGRNAFRSQDLCFRDRHFGSDGEDYRISDALRQQVRFKQGNLLEFD
;
A
#
# COMPACT_ATOMS: atom_id res chain seq x y z
N MET A 1 2.95 -17.74 21.44
CA MET A 1 2.98 -16.27 21.17
C MET A 1 2.95 -15.53 22.49
N THR A 2 3.66 -14.39 22.61
CA THR A 2 3.56 -13.50 23.78
C THR A 2 2.24 -12.73 23.71
N PRO A 3 1.75 -12.13 24.84
CA PRO A 3 0.54 -11.31 24.82
C PRO A 3 0.57 -10.22 23.73
N ALA A 4 1.69 -9.53 23.58
CA ALA A 4 1.89 -8.52 22.54
C ALA A 4 1.83 -9.10 21.09
N GLN A 5 2.41 -10.28 20.88
CA GLN A 5 2.31 -10.94 19.56
C GLN A 5 0.86 -11.35 19.26
N SER A 6 0.11 -11.83 20.27
CA SER A 6 -1.30 -12.20 20.10
C SER A 6 -2.15 -10.98 19.76
N MET A 7 -1.98 -9.89 20.52
CA MET A 7 -2.68 -8.62 20.26
C MET A 7 -2.43 -8.08 18.84
N LEU A 8 -1.17 -8.05 18.40
CA LEU A 8 -0.83 -7.59 17.05
C LEU A 8 -1.34 -8.56 15.98
N HIS A 9 -1.33 -9.86 16.23
CA HIS A 9 -1.89 -10.85 15.31
C HIS A 9 -3.40 -10.68 15.16
N GLU A 10 -4.13 -10.50 16.25
CA GLU A 10 -5.57 -10.23 16.23
C GLU A 10 -5.89 -8.92 15.50
N ALA A 11 -5.07 -7.88 15.72
CA ALA A 11 -5.27 -6.59 15.07
C ALA A 11 -4.91 -6.56 13.58
N THR A 12 -3.97 -7.39 13.11
CA THR A 12 -3.39 -7.24 11.75
C THR A 12 -3.42 -8.51 10.92
N GLY A 13 -3.65 -9.68 11.52
CA GLY A 13 -3.47 -10.99 10.87
C GLY A 13 -2.01 -11.40 10.66
N LEU A 14 -1.04 -10.55 11.00
CA LEU A 14 0.37 -10.80 10.75
C LEU A 14 0.99 -11.72 11.81
N THR A 15 1.82 -12.66 11.38
CA THR A 15 2.66 -13.45 12.26
C THR A 15 4.02 -12.78 12.41
N LEU A 16 4.23 -12.09 13.52
CA LEU A 16 5.41 -11.29 13.78
C LEU A 16 6.41 -12.04 14.68
N SER A 17 7.71 -11.85 14.42
CA SER A 17 8.75 -12.38 15.32
C SER A 17 8.73 -11.65 16.66
N LYS A 18 9.06 -12.38 17.74
CA LYS A 18 9.17 -11.77 19.09
C LYS A 18 10.12 -10.58 19.09
N SER A 19 11.26 -10.68 18.40
CA SER A 19 12.26 -9.60 18.35
C SER A 19 11.76 -8.35 17.64
N ALA A 20 10.92 -8.47 16.62
CA ALA A 20 10.30 -7.32 15.94
C ALA A 20 9.31 -6.62 16.86
N VAL A 21 8.45 -7.40 17.51
CA VAL A 21 7.46 -6.88 18.48
C VAL A 21 8.14 -6.19 19.66
N ASP A 22 9.13 -6.85 20.28
CA ASP A 22 9.84 -6.28 21.43
C ASP A 22 10.59 -4.98 21.07
N ARG A 23 11.12 -4.87 19.85
CA ARG A 23 11.77 -3.65 19.36
C ARG A 23 10.76 -2.52 19.17
N ALA A 24 9.64 -2.82 18.55
CA ALA A 24 8.58 -1.83 18.30
C ALA A 24 8.01 -1.29 19.62
N ILE A 25 7.73 -2.17 20.60
CA ILE A 25 7.25 -1.77 21.93
C ILE A 25 8.28 -0.91 22.66
N ARG A 26 9.55 -1.28 22.66
CA ARG A 26 10.59 -0.45 23.28
C ARG A 26 10.62 0.95 22.67
N HIS A 27 10.56 1.04 21.36
CA HIS A 27 10.52 2.34 20.68
C HIS A 27 9.29 3.17 21.08
N ARG A 28 8.11 2.55 21.19
CA ARG A 28 6.90 3.25 21.65
C ARG A 28 6.97 3.67 23.11
N MET A 29 7.54 2.84 23.97
CA MET A 29 7.73 3.17 25.40
C MET A 29 8.69 4.34 25.65
N GLU A 30 9.54 4.70 24.70
CA GLU A 30 10.35 5.95 24.76
C GLU A 30 9.45 7.20 24.69
N HIS A 31 8.31 7.11 23.98
CA HIS A 31 7.34 8.20 23.79
C HIS A 31 6.15 8.10 24.77
N ASN A 32 5.79 6.88 25.16
CA ASN A 32 4.72 6.56 26.12
C ASN A 32 5.26 5.73 27.29
N PRO A 33 5.95 6.35 28.27
CA PRO A 33 6.61 5.62 29.34
C PRO A 33 5.64 4.76 30.17
N ALA A 34 6.02 3.51 30.41
CA ALA A 34 5.34 2.56 31.29
C ALA A 34 6.37 1.83 32.15
N ALA A 35 5.93 1.28 33.29
CA ALA A 35 6.82 0.60 34.23
C ALA A 35 7.46 -0.67 33.62
N ASN A 36 6.72 -1.35 32.77
CA ASN A 36 7.14 -2.54 32.01
C ASN A 36 6.22 -2.74 30.80
N GLN A 37 6.49 -3.78 30.01
CA GLN A 37 5.73 -4.09 28.81
C GLN A 37 4.25 -4.40 29.10
N ASP A 38 3.94 -5.12 30.19
CA ASP A 38 2.56 -5.46 30.53
C ASP A 38 1.77 -4.19 30.86
N ALA A 39 2.34 -3.30 31.67
CA ALA A 39 1.73 -2.00 32.00
C ALA A 39 1.57 -1.09 30.77
N TYR A 40 2.40 -1.25 29.74
CA TYR A 40 2.25 -0.58 28.46
C TYR A 40 1.06 -1.15 27.68
N LEU A 41 0.95 -2.48 27.59
CA LEU A 41 -0.15 -3.16 26.90
C LEU A 41 -1.51 -2.89 27.55
N ASP A 42 -1.57 -2.82 28.90
CA ASP A 42 -2.80 -2.51 29.64
C ASP A 42 -3.37 -1.11 29.35
N ARG A 43 -2.55 -0.21 28.81
CA ARG A 43 -2.94 1.17 28.43
C ARG A 43 -3.11 1.36 26.94
N MET A 44 -3.18 0.27 26.17
CA MET A 44 -3.27 0.35 24.71
C MET A 44 -4.53 1.06 24.28
N THR A 45 -4.37 2.15 23.52
CA THR A 45 -5.48 2.83 22.83
C THR A 45 -5.46 2.48 21.35
N PRO A 46 -6.56 2.71 20.61
CA PRO A 46 -6.58 2.49 19.16
C PRO A 46 -5.48 3.27 18.41
N GLU A 47 -5.19 4.50 18.83
CA GLU A 47 -4.15 5.35 18.25
C GLU A 47 -2.75 4.78 18.52
N GLU A 48 -2.53 4.31 19.75
CA GLU A 48 -1.26 3.70 20.13
C GLU A 48 -1.05 2.35 19.42
N LEU A 49 -2.11 1.56 19.27
CA LEU A 49 -2.08 0.33 18.48
C LEU A 49 -1.72 0.61 17.02
N THR A 50 -2.33 1.65 16.41
CA THR A 50 -2.01 2.08 15.06
C THR A 50 -0.53 2.47 14.94
N ALA A 51 -0.01 3.26 15.88
CA ALA A 51 1.38 3.66 15.92
C ALA A 51 2.35 2.47 16.11
N LEU A 52 1.93 1.44 16.87
CA LEU A 52 2.69 0.21 17.04
C LEU A 52 2.68 -0.64 15.76
N VAL A 53 1.54 -0.72 15.07
CA VAL A 53 1.39 -1.40 13.78
C VAL A 53 2.32 -0.78 12.73
N GLU A 54 2.42 0.54 12.64
CA GLU A 54 3.36 1.25 11.75
C GLU A 54 4.81 0.78 11.89
N LEU A 55 5.24 0.42 13.11
CA LEU A 55 6.61 -0.02 13.36
C LEU A 55 6.88 -1.49 13.02
N VAL A 56 5.83 -2.30 12.88
CA VAL A 56 5.96 -3.74 12.61
C VAL A 56 5.60 -4.13 11.19
N VAL A 57 4.84 -3.30 10.46
CA VAL A 57 4.61 -3.53 9.03
C VAL A 57 5.85 -3.11 8.24
N VAL A 58 6.23 -3.93 7.27
CA VAL A 58 7.36 -3.67 6.38
C VAL A 58 6.81 -3.42 4.97
N PRO A 59 6.58 -2.16 4.58
CA PRO A 59 6.01 -1.83 3.28
C PRO A 59 7.07 -1.91 2.18
N GLU A 60 7.54 -3.12 1.86
CA GLU A 60 8.48 -3.32 0.77
C GLU A 60 7.74 -3.48 -0.55
N SER A 61 7.76 -2.42 -1.36
CA SER A 61 7.14 -2.39 -2.68
C SER A 61 7.96 -1.52 -3.64
N TRP A 62 7.85 -1.81 -4.95
CA TRP A 62 8.41 -1.01 -6.03
C TRP A 62 7.57 -1.14 -7.29
N PHE A 63 7.69 -0.17 -8.21
CA PHE A 63 6.97 -0.16 -9.47
C PHE A 63 7.34 -1.35 -10.36
N TYR A 64 6.34 -1.98 -10.97
CA TYR A 64 6.48 -3.16 -11.84
C TYR A 64 7.20 -4.33 -11.16
N ARG A 65 6.92 -4.57 -9.86
CA ARG A 65 7.51 -5.69 -9.10
C ARG A 65 7.26 -7.05 -9.74
N ASP A 66 6.08 -7.26 -10.31
CA ASP A 66 5.69 -8.47 -11.04
C ASP A 66 5.02 -8.08 -12.38
N PRO A 67 5.80 -7.82 -13.44
CA PRO A 67 5.26 -7.39 -14.73
C PRO A 67 4.28 -8.39 -15.35
N GLN A 68 4.46 -9.69 -15.10
CA GLN A 68 3.62 -10.74 -15.68
C GLN A 68 2.22 -10.70 -15.05
N ALA A 69 2.11 -10.47 -13.75
CA ALA A 69 0.82 -10.32 -13.07
C ALA A 69 0.02 -9.13 -13.63
N PHE A 70 0.67 -8.00 -13.88
CA PHE A 70 0.01 -6.83 -14.48
C PHE A 70 -0.42 -7.08 -15.92
N GLN A 71 0.37 -7.82 -16.72
CA GLN A 71 -0.02 -8.19 -18.07
C GLN A 71 -1.25 -9.11 -18.06
N ALA A 72 -1.28 -10.13 -17.19
CA ALA A 72 -2.43 -11.02 -17.04
C ALA A 72 -3.69 -10.26 -16.58
N ALA A 73 -3.54 -9.31 -15.66
CA ALA A 73 -4.64 -8.46 -15.22
C ALA A 73 -5.17 -7.58 -16.36
N LEU A 74 -4.29 -7.00 -17.18
CA LEU A 74 -4.67 -6.22 -18.35
C LEU A 74 -5.49 -7.07 -19.35
N GLU A 75 -5.04 -8.28 -19.66
CA GLU A 75 -5.74 -9.19 -20.57
C GLU A 75 -7.15 -9.54 -20.04
N PHE A 76 -7.25 -9.85 -18.75
CA PHE A 76 -8.53 -10.10 -18.10
C PHE A 76 -9.46 -8.89 -18.17
N ILE A 77 -8.97 -7.68 -17.88
CA ILE A 77 -9.76 -6.44 -17.93
C ILE A 77 -10.23 -6.17 -19.35
N ARG A 78 -9.37 -6.30 -20.35
CA ARG A 78 -9.74 -6.14 -21.77
C ARG A 78 -10.83 -7.12 -22.20
N ALA A 79 -10.71 -8.38 -21.82
CA ALA A 79 -11.73 -9.39 -22.11
C ALA A 79 -13.08 -9.04 -21.48
N ARG A 80 -13.10 -8.55 -20.22
CA ARG A 80 -14.32 -8.11 -19.53
C ARG A 80 -14.98 -6.91 -20.22
N LEU A 81 -14.19 -5.91 -20.62
CA LEU A 81 -14.68 -4.73 -21.32
C LEU A 81 -15.16 -5.05 -22.74
N ALA A 82 -14.51 -5.97 -23.44
CA ALA A 82 -14.94 -6.42 -24.76
C ALA A 82 -16.27 -7.19 -24.70
N ALA A 83 -16.50 -7.95 -23.63
CA ALA A 83 -17.76 -8.68 -23.42
C ALA A 83 -18.93 -7.75 -23.09
N ASN A 84 -18.69 -6.58 -22.49
CA ASN A 84 -19.71 -5.58 -22.16
C ASN A 84 -19.09 -4.18 -22.10
N ALA A 85 -19.28 -3.40 -23.16
CA ALA A 85 -18.69 -2.06 -23.30
C ALA A 85 -19.18 -1.05 -22.22
N ASN A 86 -20.34 -1.29 -21.61
CA ASN A 86 -20.87 -0.44 -20.52
C ASN A 86 -20.42 -0.92 -19.13
N HIS A 87 -19.62 -1.96 -19.05
CA HIS A 87 -19.15 -2.50 -17.78
C HIS A 87 -18.02 -1.62 -17.21
N MET A 88 -18.18 -1.28 -15.93
CA MET A 88 -17.08 -0.65 -15.16
C MET A 88 -16.34 -1.74 -14.40
N VAL A 89 -15.04 -1.88 -14.64
CA VAL A 89 -14.20 -2.83 -13.91
C VAL A 89 -13.72 -2.19 -12.61
N ARG A 90 -13.97 -2.86 -11.49
CA ARG A 90 -13.39 -2.47 -10.20
C ARG A 90 -12.16 -3.34 -9.90
N ILE A 91 -11.07 -2.69 -9.59
CA ILE A 91 -9.78 -3.29 -9.28
C ILE A 91 -9.50 -3.00 -7.81
N LEU A 92 -9.11 -4.01 -7.06
CA LEU A 92 -8.73 -3.91 -5.66
C LEU A 92 -7.25 -4.21 -5.51
N SER A 93 -6.51 -3.30 -4.87
CA SER A 93 -5.12 -3.49 -4.47
C SER A 93 -5.04 -3.44 -2.94
N VAL A 94 -4.69 -4.58 -2.32
CA VAL A 94 -4.60 -4.73 -0.85
C VAL A 94 -3.64 -5.85 -0.45
N PRO A 95 -2.64 -5.59 0.39
CA PRO A 95 -2.18 -4.26 0.83
C PRO A 95 -1.51 -3.49 -0.31
N CYS A 96 -1.72 -2.16 -0.36
CA CYS A 96 -1.20 -1.34 -1.46
C CYS A 96 0.15 -0.70 -1.17
N ALA A 97 0.69 -0.84 0.03
CA ALA A 97 1.91 -0.19 0.50
C ALA A 97 1.91 1.32 0.18
N GLY A 98 2.98 1.84 -0.39
CA GLY A 98 3.08 3.25 -0.79
C GLY A 98 2.40 3.58 -2.13
N GLY A 99 1.57 2.69 -2.68
CA GLY A 99 0.83 2.91 -3.91
C GLY A 99 1.55 2.44 -5.17
N GLU A 100 2.71 1.81 -5.07
CA GLU A 100 3.48 1.37 -6.23
C GLU A 100 2.71 0.36 -7.08
N GLU A 101 1.98 -0.58 -6.46
CA GLU A 101 1.18 -1.58 -7.16
C GLU A 101 -0.04 -0.97 -7.87
N PRO A 102 -0.95 -0.25 -7.20
CA PRO A 102 -2.13 0.29 -7.88
C PRO A 102 -1.78 1.35 -8.93
N TYR A 103 -0.71 2.12 -8.72
CA TYR A 103 -0.23 3.03 -9.76
C TYR A 103 0.41 2.29 -10.94
N THR A 104 1.11 1.17 -10.71
CA THR A 104 1.58 0.32 -11.82
C THR A 104 0.40 -0.16 -12.66
N MET A 105 -0.68 -0.61 -12.02
CA MET A 105 -1.90 -1.02 -12.74
C MET A 105 -2.51 0.15 -13.54
N ALA A 106 -2.56 1.35 -12.95
CA ALA A 106 -3.05 2.54 -13.63
C ALA A 106 -2.20 2.91 -14.86
N MET A 107 -0.86 2.82 -14.76
CA MET A 107 0.06 3.03 -15.88
C MET A 107 -0.14 1.99 -16.99
N VAL A 108 -0.24 0.72 -16.64
CA VAL A 108 -0.47 -0.38 -17.59
C VAL A 108 -1.77 -0.18 -18.36
N LEU A 109 -2.85 0.21 -17.69
CA LEU A 109 -4.13 0.48 -18.33
C LEU A 109 -4.08 1.71 -19.23
N ALA A 110 -3.41 2.77 -18.80
CA ALA A 110 -3.23 3.99 -19.58
C ALA A 110 -2.40 3.74 -20.84
N ASP A 111 -1.26 3.04 -20.74
CA ASP A 111 -0.38 2.68 -21.85
C ASP A 111 -1.09 1.75 -22.85
N ALA A 112 -2.00 0.92 -22.36
CA ALA A 112 -2.83 0.02 -23.16
C ALA A 112 -4.04 0.70 -23.83
N GLY A 113 -4.25 2.01 -23.62
CA GLY A 113 -5.35 2.79 -24.17
C GLY A 113 -6.72 2.45 -23.57
N VAL A 114 -6.77 1.83 -22.38
CA VAL A 114 -8.05 1.54 -21.71
C VAL A 114 -8.69 2.85 -21.26
N PRO A 115 -9.96 3.12 -21.62
CA PRO A 115 -10.62 4.37 -21.26
C PRO A 115 -10.71 4.54 -19.74
N ARG A 116 -10.34 5.70 -19.23
CA ARG A 116 -10.36 6.01 -17.78
C ARG A 116 -11.73 5.85 -17.13
N ALA A 117 -12.79 6.07 -17.89
CA ALA A 117 -14.17 5.94 -17.39
C ALA A 117 -14.62 4.47 -17.25
N SER A 118 -13.85 3.50 -17.78
CA SER A 118 -14.22 2.09 -17.75
C SER A 118 -13.66 1.31 -16.55
N TYR A 119 -12.86 1.94 -15.69
CA TYR A 119 -12.32 1.28 -14.50
C TYR A 119 -12.15 2.22 -13.31
N ILE A 120 -12.10 1.63 -12.12
CA ILE A 120 -11.76 2.28 -10.86
C ILE A 120 -10.78 1.36 -10.12
N ILE A 121 -9.77 1.96 -9.51
CA ILE A 121 -8.80 1.25 -8.66
C ILE A 121 -9.03 1.72 -7.22
N ASP A 122 -9.50 0.82 -6.38
CA ASP A 122 -9.60 1.01 -4.93
C ASP A 122 -8.37 0.36 -4.27
N ALA A 123 -7.64 1.11 -3.47
CA ALA A 123 -6.38 0.68 -2.86
C ALA A 123 -6.40 0.90 -1.34
N PHE A 124 -6.03 -0.14 -0.59
CA PHE A 124 -6.08 -0.13 0.87
C PHE A 124 -4.75 -0.58 1.47
N ASP A 125 -4.40 0.05 2.58
CA ASP A 125 -3.32 -0.42 3.45
C ASP A 125 -3.69 -0.18 4.91
N ILE A 126 -3.20 -1.03 5.80
CA ILE A 126 -3.40 -0.88 7.25
C ILE A 126 -2.59 0.30 7.81
N SER A 127 -1.46 0.62 7.18
CA SER A 127 -0.56 1.70 7.54
C SER A 127 -1.06 3.05 7.03
N PRO A 128 -1.45 3.99 7.93
CA PRO A 128 -1.78 5.36 7.51
C PRO A 128 -0.59 6.05 6.82
N GLY A 129 0.65 5.80 7.27
CA GLY A 129 1.85 6.37 6.64
C GLY A 129 2.04 5.92 5.20
N CYS A 130 1.77 4.64 4.90
CA CYS A 130 1.76 4.12 3.53
C CYS A 130 0.70 4.79 2.66
N VAL A 131 -0.52 4.92 3.18
CA VAL A 131 -1.63 5.57 2.49
C VAL A 131 -1.33 7.04 2.18
N GLU A 132 -0.75 7.79 3.13
CA GLU A 132 -0.38 9.20 2.90
C GLU A 132 0.76 9.33 1.87
N ARG A 133 1.76 8.43 1.90
CA ARG A 133 2.80 8.37 0.86
C ARG A 133 2.18 8.09 -0.51
N ALA A 134 1.27 7.12 -0.59
CA ALA A 134 0.57 6.78 -1.83
C ALA A 134 -0.23 7.98 -2.39
N LYS A 135 -0.96 8.68 -1.53
CA LYS A 135 -1.72 9.89 -1.92
C LYS A 135 -0.81 11.04 -2.37
N SER A 136 0.38 11.20 -1.76
CA SER A 136 1.34 12.22 -2.19
C SER A 136 1.81 11.98 -3.62
N GLY A 137 1.96 10.71 -4.02
CA GLY A 137 2.44 10.31 -5.33
C GLY A 137 3.90 10.67 -5.57
N ILE A 138 4.69 10.86 -4.50
CA ILE A 138 6.12 11.21 -4.57
C ILE A 138 6.95 10.00 -4.16
N TYR A 139 7.94 9.68 -4.98
CA TYR A 139 8.73 8.47 -4.83
C TYR A 139 10.22 8.72 -5.06
N GLY A 140 11.03 8.23 -4.12
CA GLY A 140 12.47 8.20 -4.25
C GLY A 140 12.95 7.10 -5.22
N ARG A 141 14.24 7.14 -5.55
CA ARG A 141 14.88 6.19 -6.48
C ARG A 141 14.65 4.72 -6.14
N ASN A 142 14.49 4.39 -4.86
CA ASN A 142 14.31 3.01 -4.39
C ASN A 142 12.97 2.38 -4.82
N ALA A 143 12.00 3.18 -5.26
CA ALA A 143 10.75 2.68 -5.83
C ALA A 143 10.88 2.20 -7.29
N PHE A 144 12.02 2.48 -7.94
CA PHE A 144 12.29 2.19 -9.35
C PHE A 144 13.41 1.15 -9.49
N ARG A 145 13.07 -0.13 -9.24
CA ARG A 145 14.04 -1.25 -9.24
C ARG A 145 14.01 -2.06 -10.55
N SER A 146 13.13 -1.72 -11.48
CA SER A 146 13.04 -2.39 -12.79
C SER A 146 14.25 -2.07 -13.66
N GLN A 147 14.64 -3.00 -14.54
CA GLN A 147 15.71 -2.77 -15.52
C GLN A 147 15.31 -1.72 -16.58
N ASP A 148 14.04 -1.73 -17.00
CA ASP A 148 13.47 -0.72 -17.88
C ASP A 148 12.75 0.34 -17.04
N LEU A 149 13.18 1.59 -17.20
CA LEU A 149 12.62 2.76 -16.53
C LEU A 149 11.86 3.69 -17.49
N CYS A 150 11.59 3.28 -18.72
CA CYS A 150 10.86 4.10 -19.69
C CYS A 150 9.47 4.53 -19.18
N PHE A 151 8.84 3.72 -18.32
CA PHE A 151 7.57 4.08 -17.69
C PHE A 151 7.72 5.29 -16.76
N ARG A 152 8.86 5.43 -16.07
CA ARG A 152 9.12 6.56 -15.18
C ARG A 152 9.13 7.87 -15.97
N ASP A 153 9.85 7.90 -17.09
CA ASP A 153 9.99 9.10 -17.91
C ASP A 153 8.66 9.49 -18.60
N ARG A 154 7.74 8.53 -18.80
CA ARG A 154 6.40 8.79 -19.34
C ARG A 154 5.38 9.29 -18.33
N HIS A 155 5.44 8.78 -17.11
CA HIS A 155 4.38 8.92 -16.13
C HIS A 155 4.73 9.77 -14.92
N PHE A 156 6.01 10.10 -14.75
CA PHE A 156 6.49 10.89 -13.62
C PHE A 156 7.19 12.15 -14.08
N GLY A 157 7.00 13.22 -13.31
CA GLY A 157 7.82 14.44 -13.40
C GLY A 157 8.87 14.46 -12.30
N SER A 158 9.94 15.25 -12.49
CA SER A 158 10.93 15.50 -11.44
C SER A 158 10.33 16.33 -10.31
N ASP A 159 10.63 15.98 -9.06
CA ASP A 159 10.26 16.71 -7.85
C ASP A 159 11.50 16.78 -6.93
N GLY A 160 12.41 17.69 -7.23
CA GLY A 160 13.72 17.75 -6.60
C GLY A 160 14.56 16.52 -6.95
N GLU A 161 14.95 15.74 -5.92
CA GLU A 161 15.65 14.45 -6.10
C GLU A 161 14.69 13.27 -6.30
N ASP A 162 13.39 13.48 -6.11
CA ASP A 162 12.32 12.49 -6.19
C ASP A 162 11.54 12.61 -7.51
N TYR A 163 10.54 11.76 -7.66
CA TYR A 163 9.68 11.66 -8.82
C TYR A 163 8.23 11.73 -8.40
N ARG A 164 7.46 12.62 -9.03
CA ARG A 164 6.02 12.77 -8.79
C ARG A 164 5.25 12.13 -9.94
N ILE A 165 4.35 11.20 -9.61
CA ILE A 165 3.46 10.61 -10.60
C ILE A 165 2.47 11.66 -11.13
N SER A 166 2.08 11.54 -12.39
CA SER A 166 1.18 12.49 -13.05
C SER A 166 -0.18 12.56 -12.35
N ASP A 167 -0.77 13.75 -12.26
CA ASP A 167 -2.09 13.96 -11.64
C ASP A 167 -3.19 13.14 -12.32
N ALA A 168 -3.04 12.92 -13.61
CA ALA A 168 -3.95 12.11 -14.39
C ALA A 168 -4.04 10.65 -13.91
N LEU A 169 -2.92 10.07 -13.44
CA LEU A 169 -2.88 8.73 -12.86
C LEU A 169 -3.28 8.76 -11.38
N ARG A 170 -2.89 9.80 -10.63
CA ARG A 170 -3.28 9.95 -9.23
C ARG A 170 -4.80 9.93 -9.04
N GLN A 171 -5.54 10.57 -9.94
CA GLN A 171 -7.01 10.62 -9.91
C GLN A 171 -7.69 9.27 -10.23
N GLN A 172 -6.96 8.30 -10.77
CA GLN A 172 -7.51 6.97 -11.09
C GLN A 172 -7.49 6.01 -9.91
N VAL A 173 -6.76 6.33 -8.85
CA VAL A 173 -6.60 5.46 -7.67
C VAL A 173 -7.21 6.13 -6.44
N ARG A 174 -8.05 5.37 -5.73
CA ARG A 174 -8.66 5.79 -4.47
C ARG A 174 -7.98 5.10 -3.32
N PHE A 175 -7.23 5.84 -2.53
CA PHE A 175 -6.52 5.32 -1.37
C PHE A 175 -7.32 5.50 -0.09
N LYS A 176 -7.43 4.42 0.70
CA LYS A 176 -8.04 4.42 2.03
C LYS A 176 -7.19 3.60 2.99
N GLN A 177 -7.11 4.05 4.23
CA GLN A 177 -6.67 3.19 5.31
C GLN A 177 -7.75 2.14 5.57
N GLY A 178 -7.35 0.89 5.74
CA GLY A 178 -8.26 -0.19 6.07
C GLY A 178 -7.53 -1.48 6.40
N ASN A 179 -8.16 -2.28 7.23
CA ASN A 179 -7.66 -3.59 7.63
C ASN A 179 -8.40 -4.67 6.84
N LEU A 180 -7.67 -5.56 6.17
CA LEU A 180 -8.27 -6.66 5.40
C LEU A 180 -9.16 -7.57 6.25
N LEU A 181 -8.89 -7.67 7.55
CA LEU A 181 -9.71 -8.45 8.48
C LEU A 181 -11.09 -7.83 8.77
N GLU A 182 -11.31 -6.56 8.42
CA GLU A 182 -12.54 -5.80 8.66
C GLU A 182 -13.39 -5.62 7.39
N PHE A 183 -12.96 -6.20 6.27
CA PHE A 183 -13.75 -6.18 5.04
C PHE A 183 -14.82 -7.28 5.08
N ASP A 184 -16.09 -6.88 5.08
CA ASP A 184 -17.28 -7.73 4.89
C ASP A 184 -17.53 -8.01 3.39
#